data_609210281162d6f88866c02002e0bbba
#
_entry.id   609210281162d6f88866c02002e0bbba
#
_cell.length_a   1.000
_cell.length_b   1.000
_cell.length_c   1.000
_cell.angle_alpha   90.00
_cell.angle_beta   90.00
_cell.angle_gamma   90.00
#
_symmetry.space_group_name_H-M   'P 1'
#
loop_
_entity.id
_entity.type
_entity.pdbx_description
1 polymer ?
#
loop_
_entity_poly.entity_id
_entity_poly.type
_entity_poly.pdbx_seq_one_letter_code
_entity_poly.pdbx_strand_id
1 'polypeptide(L)'
;MKRKEIKWRREGRGTMAGRQDGIIFRIFHPWDAPERGHTVSCYDTRGTGREISTAGYREFTWEEAVEFCQKIAAGEIDLEDLQAQFDAEDMAKEREAVRKTTEKAKRLAAMLEGYGMKYTDLLELEVMRHALGEMGHQILMGYHRGEGWPDGT
;
A
#
# COMPACT_ATOMS: atom_id res chain seq x y z
N MET A 1 10.07 -31.02 -25.29
CA MET A 1 9.02 -30.12 -25.83
C MET A 1 9.55 -28.66 -25.79
N LYS A 2 9.51 -27.94 -26.92
CA LYS A 2 9.83 -26.51 -26.90
C LYS A 2 8.78 -25.80 -26.07
N ARG A 3 9.19 -25.12 -24.99
CA ARG A 3 8.28 -24.22 -24.21
C ARG A 3 7.72 -23.20 -25.21
N LYS A 4 6.40 -23.03 -25.22
CA LYS A 4 5.78 -21.91 -25.96
C LYS A 4 6.21 -20.64 -25.28
N GLU A 5 6.82 -19.73 -26.02
CA GLU A 5 7.19 -18.42 -25.51
C GLU A 5 5.99 -17.47 -25.51
N ILE A 6 5.82 -16.70 -24.43
CA ILE A 6 4.81 -15.64 -24.37
C ILE A 6 5.20 -14.55 -25.38
N LYS A 7 4.28 -14.21 -26.28
CA LYS A 7 4.47 -13.11 -27.23
C LYS A 7 4.04 -11.79 -26.56
N TRP A 8 5.02 -10.93 -26.34
CA TRP A 8 4.82 -9.63 -25.72
C TRP A 8 4.46 -8.56 -26.73
N ARG A 9 3.50 -7.69 -26.37
CA ARG A 9 3.14 -6.49 -27.13
C ARG A 9 3.03 -5.30 -26.18
N ARG A 10 3.34 -4.12 -26.69
CA ARG A 10 3.15 -2.88 -25.92
C ARG A 10 1.66 -2.57 -25.82
N GLU A 11 1.15 -2.41 -24.60
CA GLU A 11 -0.27 -2.10 -24.34
C GLU A 11 -0.44 -0.62 -23.97
N GLY A 12 0.59 0.02 -23.42
CA GLY A 12 0.57 1.42 -23.00
C GLY A 12 1.94 1.92 -22.57
N ARG A 13 1.97 3.08 -21.90
CA ARG A 13 3.19 3.64 -21.34
C ARG A 13 3.71 2.74 -20.21
N GLY A 14 4.89 2.17 -20.41
CA GLY A 14 5.53 1.29 -19.42
C GLY A 14 4.87 -0.08 -19.25
N THR A 15 3.89 -0.46 -20.08
CA THR A 15 3.18 -1.75 -19.94
C THR A 15 3.39 -2.62 -21.17
N MET A 16 3.88 -3.84 -20.91
CA MET A 16 3.91 -4.92 -21.90
C MET A 16 2.90 -5.99 -21.52
N ALA A 17 2.12 -6.45 -22.47
CA ALA A 17 1.13 -7.51 -22.25
C ALA A 17 1.43 -8.74 -23.11
N GLY A 18 1.13 -9.88 -22.58
CA GLY A 18 1.21 -11.17 -23.27
C GLY A 18 0.11 -12.11 -22.81
N ARG A 19 -0.16 -13.14 -23.59
CA ARG A 19 -1.17 -14.16 -23.25
C ARG A 19 -0.63 -15.55 -23.57
N GLN A 20 -0.85 -16.47 -22.63
CA GLN A 20 -0.58 -17.88 -22.85
C GLN A 20 -1.52 -18.74 -22.01
N ASP A 21 -2.04 -19.81 -22.60
CA ASP A 21 -2.84 -20.86 -21.95
C ASP A 21 -4.00 -20.32 -21.07
N GLY A 22 -4.65 -19.26 -21.53
CA GLY A 22 -5.78 -18.64 -20.84
C GLY A 22 -5.39 -17.66 -19.73
N ILE A 23 -4.11 -17.39 -19.54
CA ILE A 23 -3.63 -16.37 -18.61
C ILE A 23 -3.18 -15.13 -19.40
N ILE A 24 -3.60 -13.97 -18.94
CA ILE A 24 -3.13 -12.67 -19.43
C ILE A 24 -2.10 -12.17 -18.45
N PHE A 25 -0.93 -11.85 -18.97
CA PHE A 25 0.20 -11.28 -18.22
C PHE A 25 0.39 -9.83 -18.59
N ARG A 26 0.68 -9.00 -17.62
CA ARG A 26 1.15 -7.63 -17.82
C ARG A 26 2.41 -7.40 -17.01
N ILE A 27 3.43 -6.87 -17.65
CA ILE A 27 4.64 -6.41 -17.00
C ILE A 27 4.62 -4.89 -17.07
N PHE A 28 4.63 -4.25 -15.92
CA PHE A 28 4.60 -2.81 -15.78
C PHE A 28 5.92 -2.29 -15.23
N HIS A 29 6.45 -1.23 -15.87
CA HIS A 29 7.58 -0.47 -15.38
C HIS A 29 7.15 0.99 -15.19
N PRO A 30 7.30 1.58 -14.00
CA PRO A 30 6.92 2.97 -13.75
C PRO A 30 7.83 3.91 -14.55
N TRP A 31 7.25 4.63 -15.49
CA TRP A 31 7.98 5.56 -16.36
C TRP A 31 8.45 6.82 -15.64
N ASP A 32 7.81 7.17 -14.51
CA ASP A 32 8.09 8.30 -13.64
C ASP A 32 9.08 7.96 -12.50
N ALA A 33 9.43 6.69 -12.37
CA ALA A 33 10.39 6.18 -11.40
C ALA A 33 11.25 5.07 -12.04
N PRO A 34 12.14 5.43 -13.00
CA PRO A 34 12.89 4.46 -13.79
C PRO A 34 13.90 3.64 -12.97
N GLU A 35 14.22 4.07 -11.75
CA GLU A 35 15.07 3.33 -10.81
C GLU A 35 14.33 2.15 -10.15
N ARG A 36 13.01 2.10 -10.23
CA ARG A 36 12.22 0.99 -9.70
C ARG A 36 12.21 -0.18 -10.68
N GLY A 37 12.04 -1.37 -10.13
CA GLY A 37 11.90 -2.58 -10.94
C GLY A 37 10.53 -2.72 -11.60
N HIS A 38 10.39 -3.76 -12.39
CA HIS A 38 9.13 -4.14 -13.03
C HIS A 38 8.23 -4.88 -12.04
N THR A 39 6.93 -4.67 -12.16
CA THR A 39 5.91 -5.47 -11.47
C THR A 39 5.14 -6.30 -12.49
N VAL A 40 4.61 -7.43 -12.04
CA VAL A 40 3.87 -8.38 -12.88
C VAL A 40 2.44 -8.47 -12.37
N SER A 41 1.45 -8.40 -13.27
CA SER A 41 0.10 -8.81 -12.97
C SER A 41 -0.34 -9.97 -13.87
N CYS A 42 -1.10 -10.89 -13.31
CA CYS A 42 -1.60 -12.09 -13.97
C CYS A 42 -3.10 -12.16 -13.78
N TYR A 43 -3.83 -12.42 -14.88
CA TYR A 43 -5.25 -12.59 -14.87
C TYR A 43 -5.60 -13.94 -15.52
N ASP A 44 -6.11 -14.89 -14.74
CA ASP A 44 -6.55 -16.18 -15.26
C ASP A 44 -7.99 -16.09 -15.77
N THR A 45 -8.15 -16.16 -17.09
CA THR A 45 -9.46 -16.11 -17.75
C THR A 45 -10.24 -17.43 -17.66
N ARG A 46 -9.61 -18.51 -17.21
CA ARG A 46 -10.22 -19.87 -17.08
C ARG A 46 -10.83 -20.08 -15.70
N GLY A 47 -10.34 -19.36 -14.69
CA GLY A 47 -10.72 -19.50 -13.30
C GLY A 47 -11.70 -18.44 -12.82
N THR A 48 -11.50 -17.96 -11.58
CA THR A 48 -12.37 -17.00 -10.90
C THR A 48 -12.32 -15.59 -11.49
N GLY A 49 -11.50 -15.34 -12.50
CA GLY A 49 -11.27 -14.00 -13.04
C GLY A 49 -10.51 -13.07 -12.10
N ARG A 50 -9.75 -13.62 -11.14
CA ARG A 50 -8.97 -12.86 -10.18
C ARG A 50 -7.68 -12.36 -10.81
N GLU A 51 -7.35 -11.12 -10.56
CA GLU A 51 -6.04 -10.56 -10.89
C GLU A 51 -5.11 -10.71 -9.68
N ILE A 52 -3.90 -11.20 -9.93
CA ILE A 52 -2.82 -11.30 -8.95
C ILE A 52 -1.71 -10.36 -9.40
N SER A 53 -1.26 -9.48 -8.52
CA SER A 53 -0.21 -8.51 -8.80
C SER A 53 0.94 -8.65 -7.81
N THR A 54 2.17 -8.55 -8.32
CA THR A 54 3.38 -8.50 -7.48
C THR A 54 3.68 -7.10 -6.95
N ALA A 55 2.88 -6.10 -7.33
CA ALA A 55 3.05 -4.72 -6.86
C ALA A 55 2.94 -4.64 -5.32
N GLY A 56 3.95 -4.04 -4.69
CA GLY A 56 4.05 -3.97 -3.23
C GLY A 56 4.69 -5.18 -2.55
N TYR A 57 4.98 -6.25 -3.30
CA TYR A 57 5.60 -7.48 -2.80
C TYR A 57 6.97 -7.74 -3.44
N ARG A 58 7.05 -7.70 -4.78
CA ARG A 58 8.26 -8.03 -5.54
C ARG A 58 8.44 -7.09 -6.72
N GLU A 59 9.68 -6.71 -6.94
CA GLU A 59 10.11 -5.99 -8.14
C GLU A 59 11.16 -6.84 -8.87
N PHE A 60 11.18 -6.78 -10.19
CA PHE A 60 11.98 -7.63 -11.06
C PHE A 60 12.75 -6.80 -12.09
N THR A 61 13.85 -7.33 -12.60
CA THR A 61 14.35 -6.93 -13.91
C THR A 61 13.38 -7.39 -15.01
N TRP A 62 13.54 -6.89 -16.23
CA TRP A 62 12.71 -7.35 -17.36
C TRP A 62 12.81 -8.87 -17.56
N GLU A 63 14.03 -9.38 -17.56
CA GLU A 63 14.33 -10.80 -17.79
C GLU A 63 13.70 -11.69 -16.69
N GLU A 64 13.83 -11.27 -15.44
CA GLU A 64 13.22 -11.98 -14.30
C GLU A 64 11.69 -11.94 -14.36
N ALA A 65 11.09 -10.81 -14.76
CA ALA A 65 9.65 -10.69 -14.93
C ALA A 65 9.12 -11.62 -16.03
N VAL A 66 9.81 -11.68 -17.16
CA VAL A 66 9.47 -12.61 -18.27
C VAL A 66 9.61 -14.06 -17.82
N GLU A 67 10.70 -14.42 -17.13
CA GLU A 67 10.90 -15.78 -16.60
C GLU A 67 9.82 -16.15 -15.60
N PHE A 68 9.45 -15.23 -14.71
CA PHE A 68 8.37 -15.43 -13.74
C PHE A 68 7.03 -15.72 -14.42
N CYS A 69 6.67 -14.94 -15.45
CA CYS A 69 5.46 -15.19 -16.24
C CYS A 69 5.50 -16.55 -16.96
N GLN A 70 6.67 -16.95 -17.47
CA GLN A 70 6.83 -18.25 -18.13
C GLN A 70 6.69 -19.43 -17.16
N LYS A 71 7.18 -19.30 -15.92
CA LYS A 71 7.00 -20.28 -14.86
C LYS A 71 5.53 -20.46 -14.48
N ILE A 72 4.78 -19.36 -14.40
CA ILE A 72 3.32 -19.40 -14.17
C ILE A 72 2.62 -20.11 -15.35
N ALA A 73 2.94 -19.71 -16.57
CA ALA A 73 2.36 -20.33 -17.77
C ALA A 73 2.68 -21.83 -17.90
N ALA A 74 3.83 -22.25 -17.42
CA ALA A 74 4.25 -23.66 -17.38
C ALA A 74 3.63 -24.45 -16.21
N GLY A 75 2.91 -23.78 -15.29
CA GLY A 75 2.38 -24.42 -14.08
C GLY A 75 3.45 -24.73 -13.01
N GLU A 76 4.64 -24.16 -13.14
CA GLU A 76 5.71 -24.30 -12.12
C GLU A 76 5.43 -23.40 -10.91
N ILE A 77 4.69 -22.32 -11.11
CA ILE A 77 4.17 -21.44 -10.06
C ILE A 77 2.65 -21.47 -10.15
N ASP A 78 2.01 -21.91 -9.10
CA ASP A 78 0.56 -21.90 -8.97
C ASP A 78 0.07 -20.53 -8.50
N LEU A 79 -0.99 -20.02 -9.14
CA LEU A 79 -1.53 -18.70 -8.83
C LEU A 79 -2.24 -18.64 -7.48
N GLU A 80 -2.87 -19.73 -7.05
CA GLU A 80 -3.53 -19.79 -5.73
C GLU A 80 -2.48 -19.80 -4.62
N ASP A 81 -1.40 -20.57 -4.79
CA ASP A 81 -0.28 -20.59 -3.85
C ASP A 81 0.41 -19.21 -3.78
N LEU A 82 0.58 -18.55 -4.92
CA LEU A 82 1.15 -17.20 -4.98
C LEU A 82 0.29 -16.20 -4.24
N GLN A 83 -1.03 -16.25 -4.44
CA GLN A 83 -1.97 -15.40 -3.72
C GLN A 83 -1.92 -15.65 -2.20
N ALA A 84 -1.90 -16.93 -1.80
CA ALA A 84 -1.80 -17.30 -0.39
C ALA A 84 -0.50 -16.77 0.26
N GLN A 85 0.61 -16.75 -0.49
CA GLN A 85 1.87 -16.15 -0.01
C GLN A 85 1.71 -14.64 0.22
N PHE A 86 1.10 -13.91 -0.73
CA PHE A 86 0.89 -12.47 -0.57
C PHE A 86 -0.06 -12.15 0.57
N ASP A 87 -1.14 -12.90 0.71
CA ASP A 87 -2.08 -12.75 1.82
C ASP A 87 -1.38 -13.00 3.18
N ALA A 88 -0.49 -13.97 3.25
CA ALA A 88 0.30 -14.25 4.46
C ALA A 88 1.30 -13.12 4.77
N GLU A 89 1.94 -12.55 3.74
CA GLU A 89 2.83 -11.39 3.89
C GLU A 89 2.08 -10.16 4.40
N ASP A 90 0.88 -9.90 3.89
CA ASP A 90 0.05 -8.77 4.33
C ASP A 90 -0.42 -8.94 5.77
N MET A 91 -0.86 -10.14 6.13
CA MET A 91 -1.20 -10.45 7.53
C MET A 91 0.01 -10.29 8.47
N ALA A 92 1.20 -10.66 8.02
CA ALA A 92 2.41 -10.47 8.82
C ALA A 92 2.75 -8.98 9.01
N LYS A 93 2.64 -8.17 7.94
CA LYS A 93 2.82 -6.71 8.01
C LYS A 93 1.79 -6.06 8.95
N GLU A 94 0.53 -6.47 8.86
CA GLU A 94 -0.54 -5.97 9.72
C GLU A 94 -0.28 -6.32 11.19
N ARG A 95 0.06 -7.57 11.50
CA ARG A 95 0.43 -7.99 12.87
C ARG A 95 1.59 -7.17 13.42
N GLU A 96 2.62 -6.92 12.60
CA GLU A 96 3.76 -6.11 13.02
C GLU A 96 3.37 -4.64 13.24
N ALA A 97 2.48 -4.08 12.41
CA ALA A 97 1.96 -2.72 12.60
C ALA A 97 1.15 -2.61 13.90
N VAL A 98 0.28 -3.59 14.18
CA VAL A 98 -0.48 -3.68 15.44
C VAL A 98 0.45 -3.79 16.63
N ARG A 99 1.48 -4.65 16.54
CA ARG A 99 2.49 -4.80 17.60
C ARG A 99 3.19 -3.47 17.91
N LYS A 100 3.67 -2.76 16.87
CA LYS A 100 4.34 -1.45 17.02
C LYS A 100 3.42 -0.41 17.64
N THR A 101 2.15 -0.39 17.22
CA THR A 101 1.15 0.54 17.78
C THR A 101 0.86 0.22 19.24
N THR A 102 0.72 -1.06 19.58
CA THR A 102 0.52 -1.51 20.96
C THR A 102 1.71 -1.15 21.87
N GLU A 103 2.94 -1.33 21.38
CA GLU A 103 4.15 -0.93 22.10
C GLU A 103 4.20 0.58 22.36
N LYS A 104 3.85 1.39 21.36
CA LYS A 104 3.75 2.85 21.52
C LYS A 104 2.69 3.24 22.54
N ALA A 105 1.51 2.60 22.49
CA ALA A 105 0.43 2.84 23.42
C ALA A 105 0.83 2.48 24.88
N LYS A 106 1.53 1.36 25.08
CA LYS A 106 2.06 0.96 26.40
C LYS A 106 3.06 1.96 26.94
N ARG A 107 4.00 2.44 26.09
CA ARG A 107 4.98 3.47 26.48
C ARG A 107 4.29 4.76 26.88
N LEU A 108 3.30 5.20 26.10
CA LEU A 108 2.51 6.39 26.41
C LEU A 108 1.76 6.24 27.73
N ALA A 109 1.08 5.08 27.95
CA ALA A 109 0.40 4.80 29.20
C ALA A 109 1.35 4.85 30.41
N ALA A 110 2.54 4.26 30.32
CA ALA A 110 3.56 4.30 31.37
C ALA A 110 4.04 5.73 31.65
N MET A 111 4.21 6.55 30.61
CA MET A 111 4.57 7.97 30.78
C MET A 111 3.46 8.74 31.50
N LEU A 112 2.19 8.56 31.11
CA LEU A 112 1.04 9.20 31.74
C LEU A 112 0.92 8.82 33.21
N GLU A 113 1.09 7.53 33.52
CA GLU A 113 1.08 7.03 34.89
C GLU A 113 2.17 7.67 35.75
N GLY A 114 3.37 7.86 35.18
CA GLY A 114 4.48 8.59 35.82
C GLY A 114 4.16 10.04 36.14
N TYR A 115 3.25 10.68 35.41
CA TYR A 115 2.74 12.03 35.67
C TYR A 115 1.43 12.05 36.48
N GLY A 116 0.94 10.91 36.94
CA GLY A 116 -0.35 10.81 37.64
C GLY A 116 -1.58 11.08 36.75
N MET A 117 -1.41 10.99 35.44
CA MET A 117 -2.48 11.20 34.44
C MET A 117 -3.13 9.88 34.04
N LYS A 118 -4.43 9.91 33.78
CA LYS A 118 -5.19 8.79 33.20
C LYS A 118 -5.33 8.96 31.70
N TYR A 119 -5.61 7.87 31.00
CA TYR A 119 -5.87 7.90 29.55
C TYR A 119 -7.05 8.83 29.18
N THR A 120 -8.06 8.91 30.06
CA THR A 120 -9.20 9.84 29.91
C THR A 120 -8.75 11.30 29.87
N ASP A 121 -7.75 11.67 30.68
CA ASP A 121 -7.22 13.03 30.73
C ASP A 121 -6.52 13.39 29.42
N LEU A 122 -5.86 12.40 28.79
CA LEU A 122 -5.24 12.57 27.48
C LEU A 122 -6.26 12.80 26.38
N LEU A 123 -7.39 12.08 26.39
CA LEU A 123 -8.47 12.27 25.44
C LEU A 123 -9.08 13.67 25.58
N GLU A 124 -9.27 14.14 26.81
CA GLU A 124 -9.74 15.52 27.06
C GLU A 124 -8.78 16.57 26.50
N LEU A 125 -7.47 16.39 26.72
CA LEU A 125 -6.44 17.26 26.16
C LEU A 125 -6.43 17.25 24.62
N GLU A 126 -6.63 16.08 24.02
CA GLU A 126 -6.69 15.97 22.54
C GLU A 126 -7.91 16.68 21.96
N VAL A 127 -9.08 16.53 22.62
CA VAL A 127 -10.30 17.26 22.24
C VAL A 127 -10.09 18.77 22.40
N MET A 128 -9.50 19.20 23.51
CA MET A 128 -9.18 20.62 23.72
C MET A 128 -8.19 21.16 22.67
N ARG A 129 -7.15 20.40 22.38
CA ARG A 129 -6.18 20.77 21.33
C ARG A 129 -6.84 20.95 19.97
N HIS A 130 -7.76 20.05 19.62
CA HIS A 130 -8.49 20.09 18.35
C HIS A 130 -9.43 21.32 18.31
N ALA A 131 -10.19 21.54 19.36
CA ALA A 131 -11.07 22.72 19.49
C ALA A 131 -10.29 24.04 19.41
N LEU A 132 -9.14 24.13 20.11
CA LEU A 132 -8.27 25.32 20.02
C LEU A 132 -7.69 25.51 18.63
N GLY A 133 -7.35 24.44 17.92
CA GLY A 133 -6.91 24.48 16.53
C GLY A 133 -7.99 25.03 15.59
N GLU A 134 -9.23 24.59 15.75
CA GLU A 134 -10.36 25.10 14.98
C GLU A 134 -10.65 26.58 15.28
N MET A 135 -10.64 26.96 16.55
CA MET A 135 -10.80 28.37 16.94
C MET A 135 -9.68 29.24 16.38
N GLY A 136 -8.43 28.80 16.46
CA GLY A 136 -7.30 29.51 15.89
C GLY A 136 -7.42 29.67 14.37
N HIS A 137 -7.92 28.65 13.67
CA HIS A 137 -8.20 28.73 12.24
C HIS A 137 -9.30 29.74 11.92
N GLN A 138 -10.39 29.76 12.67
CA GLN A 138 -11.48 30.69 12.50
C GLN A 138 -11.03 32.15 12.74
N ILE A 139 -10.23 32.39 13.78
CA ILE A 139 -9.64 33.72 14.06
C ILE A 139 -8.74 34.19 12.90
N LEU A 140 -7.87 33.30 12.39
CA LEU A 140 -7.00 33.60 11.25
C LEU A 140 -7.80 33.92 9.99
N MET A 141 -8.88 33.19 9.71
CA MET A 141 -9.75 33.41 8.56
C MET A 141 -10.54 34.73 8.72
N GLY A 142 -10.96 35.08 9.93
CA GLY A 142 -11.56 36.36 10.23
C GLY A 142 -10.60 37.52 10.00
N TYR A 143 -9.35 37.38 10.44
CA TYR A 143 -8.29 38.36 10.19
C TYR A 143 -8.05 38.60 8.68
N HIS A 144 -7.96 37.52 7.90
CA HIS A 144 -7.79 37.63 6.45
C HIS A 144 -8.98 38.27 5.73
N ARG A 145 -10.19 38.22 6.32
CA ARG A 145 -11.38 38.89 5.82
C ARG A 145 -11.49 40.35 6.29
N GLY A 146 -10.54 40.85 7.07
CA GLY A 146 -10.54 42.20 7.60
C GLY A 146 -11.50 42.42 8.77
N GLU A 147 -11.94 41.36 9.43
CA GLU A 147 -12.89 41.43 10.56
C GLU A 147 -12.21 41.82 11.88
N GLY A 148 -10.87 41.93 11.89
CA GLY A 148 -10.09 42.26 13.09
C GLY A 148 -10.03 41.10 14.09
N TRP A 149 -9.19 41.26 15.13
CA TRP A 149 -9.22 40.33 16.27
C TRP A 149 -10.51 40.60 17.07
N PRO A 150 -11.20 39.56 17.54
CA PRO A 150 -12.25 39.77 18.51
C PRO A 150 -11.63 40.49 19.72
N ASP A 151 -12.15 41.66 20.06
CA ASP A 151 -11.67 42.43 21.19
C ASP A 151 -11.68 41.54 22.42
N GLY A 152 -10.46 41.12 22.80
CA GLY A 152 -10.28 40.31 23.98
C GLY A 152 -10.49 41.20 25.21
N THR A 153 -11.65 41.07 25.77
CA THR A 153 -11.93 41.48 27.14
C THR A 153 -11.68 40.30 28.06
#